data_f8c4cc6b2782d125d5613a3d41d8c272
#
_entry.id   f8c4cc6b2782d125d5613a3d41d8c272
#
_cell.length_a   1.000
_cell.length_b   1.000
_cell.length_c   1.000
_cell.angle_alpha   90.00
_cell.angle_beta   90.00
_cell.angle_gamma   90.00
#
_symmetry.space_group_name_H-M   'P 1'
#
loop_
_entity.id
_entity.type
_entity.pdbx_description
1 polymer ?
#
loop_
_entity_poly.entity_id
_entity_poly.type
_entity_poly.pdbx_seq_one_letter_code
_entity_poly.pdbx_strand_id
1 'polypeptide(L)'
;YNSPAVYSTASITVKNAELTANNSEALVIEGKNSITLENCAVSGNMSDTEGASSDENVHSVMIYQSMSGDADVGTSEFSMTGGSLTSNNGDVIYVTNTLSIIKLSGVEITDADGDGCFMRVCGNSGSRGWGSAGSNGAQVEFTADGQNISGDIIVDSISTLDMTLTNGSCFTGRISIAAN
;
A
#
# COMPACT_ATOMS: atom_id res chain seq x y z
N TYR A 1 10.15 8.63 -15.32
CA TYR A 1 10.15 7.21 -15.65
C TYR A 1 10.46 6.42 -14.39
N ASN A 2 9.60 5.48 -14.01
CA ASN A 2 9.66 4.72 -12.77
C ASN A 2 9.75 5.60 -11.51
N SER A 3 8.87 6.58 -11.43
CA SER A 3 8.77 7.50 -10.29
C SER A 3 7.32 7.58 -9.83
N PRO A 4 7.05 7.41 -8.54
CA PRO A 4 5.71 7.57 -8.01
C PRO A 4 5.20 9.00 -8.20
N ALA A 5 3.87 9.15 -8.19
CA ALA A 5 3.26 10.48 -8.20
C ALA A 5 3.54 11.21 -6.87
N VAL A 6 3.55 10.47 -5.76
CA VAL A 6 3.93 10.98 -4.43
C VAL A 6 4.85 9.99 -3.74
N TYR A 7 6.05 10.44 -3.38
CA TYR A 7 6.99 9.70 -2.52
C TYR A 7 7.15 10.45 -1.20
N SER A 8 6.79 9.81 -0.10
CA SER A 8 6.79 10.44 1.22
C SER A 8 7.94 9.95 2.11
N THR A 9 8.86 10.87 2.39
CA THR A 9 9.81 10.81 3.51
C THR A 9 9.52 11.94 4.52
N ALA A 10 8.25 12.36 4.59
CA ALA A 10 7.73 13.41 5.46
C ALA A 10 6.22 13.20 5.67
N SER A 11 5.54 14.14 6.33
CA SER A 11 4.07 14.18 6.37
C SER A 11 3.56 14.98 5.18
N ILE A 12 2.83 14.33 4.27
CA ILE A 12 2.27 14.95 3.05
C ILE A 12 0.75 14.91 3.12
N THR A 13 0.12 16.05 2.85
CA THR A 13 -1.34 16.15 2.70
C THR A 13 -1.69 16.72 1.33
N VAL A 14 -2.56 16.01 0.60
CA VAL A 14 -3.06 16.45 -0.71
C VAL A 14 -4.58 16.46 -0.70
N LYS A 15 -5.18 17.50 -1.28
CA LYS A 15 -6.64 17.67 -1.34
C LYS A 15 -7.09 18.06 -2.73
N ASN A 16 -8.21 17.45 -3.16
CA ASN A 16 -8.89 17.80 -4.42
C ASN A 16 -7.95 17.78 -5.64
N ALA A 17 -7.16 16.70 -5.77
CA ALA A 17 -6.13 16.58 -6.80
C ALA A 17 -6.23 15.25 -7.55
N GLU A 18 -5.63 15.23 -8.74
CA GLU A 18 -5.37 14.02 -9.51
C GLU A 18 -3.89 13.66 -9.38
N LEU A 19 -3.60 12.42 -9.00
CA LEU A 19 -2.27 11.87 -8.77
C LEU A 19 -2.10 10.62 -9.63
N THR A 20 -1.39 10.74 -10.74
CA THR A 20 -1.24 9.66 -11.71
C THR A 20 0.22 9.29 -11.92
N ALA A 21 0.53 8.01 -11.82
CA ALA A 21 1.80 7.42 -12.23
C ALA A 21 1.58 6.47 -13.41
N ASN A 22 2.24 6.71 -14.54
CA ASN A 22 2.01 5.96 -15.78
C ASN A 22 2.84 4.69 -15.91
N ASN A 23 3.96 4.57 -15.20
CA ASN A 23 4.84 3.40 -15.23
C ASN A 23 5.45 3.12 -13.86
N SER A 24 4.71 3.42 -12.79
CA SER A 24 5.17 3.25 -11.42
C SER A 24 3.97 3.12 -10.50
N GLU A 25 4.22 2.83 -9.24
CA GLU A 25 3.28 3.00 -8.16
C GLU A 25 2.84 4.47 -8.05
N ALA A 26 1.61 4.73 -7.64
CA ALA A 26 1.12 6.10 -7.46
C ALA A 26 1.66 6.73 -6.18
N LEU A 27 1.66 5.98 -5.10
CA LEU A 27 2.01 6.47 -3.77
C LEU A 27 3.06 5.58 -3.11
N VAL A 28 4.06 6.21 -2.51
CA VAL A 28 5.07 5.51 -1.69
C VAL A 28 5.19 6.20 -0.34
N ILE A 29 5.13 5.43 0.75
CA ILE A 29 5.39 5.89 2.11
C ILE A 29 6.57 5.11 2.67
N GLU A 30 7.66 5.79 2.97
CA GLU A 30 8.84 5.20 3.54
C GLU A 30 9.01 5.55 5.02
N GLY A 31 9.12 4.52 5.86
CA GLY A 31 9.43 4.66 7.29
C GLY A 31 8.36 5.43 8.06
N LYS A 32 8.78 6.14 9.11
CA LYS A 32 7.90 6.91 10.01
C LYS A 32 7.39 8.20 9.35
N ASN A 33 6.64 8.05 8.26
CA ASN A 33 6.10 9.16 7.48
C ASN A 33 4.63 8.94 7.12
N SER A 34 4.00 9.91 6.49
CA SER A 34 2.56 9.83 6.20
C SER A 34 2.15 10.43 4.86
N ILE A 35 1.08 9.87 4.29
CA ILE A 35 0.29 10.49 3.22
C ILE A 35 -1.16 10.57 3.68
N THR A 36 -1.74 11.76 3.61
CA THR A 36 -3.16 12.01 3.86
C THR A 36 -3.80 12.61 2.61
N LEU A 37 -4.84 11.96 2.09
CA LEU A 37 -5.54 12.38 0.88
C LEU A 37 -7.00 12.68 1.20
N GLU A 38 -7.52 13.79 0.65
CA GLU A 38 -8.93 14.16 0.72
C GLU A 38 -9.47 14.47 -0.68
N ASN A 39 -10.48 13.73 -1.12
CA ASN A 39 -11.13 13.89 -2.43
C ASN A 39 -10.12 13.88 -3.60
N CYS A 40 -9.16 12.98 -3.57
CA CYS A 40 -8.16 12.82 -4.64
C CYS A 40 -8.53 11.66 -5.58
N ALA A 41 -8.19 11.80 -6.86
CA ALA A 41 -8.20 10.69 -7.80
C ALA A 41 -6.76 10.17 -7.94
N VAL A 42 -6.53 8.94 -7.50
CA VAL A 42 -5.21 8.29 -7.50
C VAL A 42 -5.20 7.16 -8.50
N SER A 43 -4.20 7.11 -9.37
CA SER A 43 -4.04 6.05 -10.36
C SER A 43 -2.58 5.63 -10.48
N GLY A 44 -2.30 4.36 -10.17
CA GLY A 44 -1.00 3.71 -10.36
C GLY A 44 -1.02 2.78 -11.56
N ASN A 45 0.10 2.69 -12.28
CA ASN A 45 0.28 1.80 -13.41
C ASN A 45 1.71 1.27 -13.46
N MET A 46 2.12 0.59 -12.40
CA MET A 46 3.42 -0.08 -12.34
C MET A 46 3.42 -1.24 -13.34
N SER A 47 4.27 -1.20 -14.35
CA SER A 47 4.23 -2.15 -15.47
C SER A 47 4.95 -3.46 -15.18
N ASP A 48 5.96 -3.42 -14.30
CA ASP A 48 6.79 -4.57 -13.97
C ASP A 48 7.60 -4.30 -12.68
N THR A 49 8.31 -5.31 -12.23
CA THR A 49 9.20 -5.23 -11.06
C THR A 49 10.67 -5.00 -11.45
N GLU A 50 10.95 -4.72 -12.72
CA GLU A 50 12.30 -4.49 -13.23
C GLU A 50 12.81 -3.06 -12.95
N GLY A 51 14.08 -2.84 -13.17
CA GLY A 51 14.74 -1.55 -13.05
C GLY A 51 15.46 -1.34 -11.73
N ALA A 52 15.85 -0.09 -11.47
CA ALA A 52 16.60 0.28 -10.27
C ALA A 52 15.87 -0.07 -8.98
N SER A 53 14.60 -0.25 -9.09
CA SER A 53 13.78 -0.62 -7.97
C SER A 53 13.34 -2.06 -7.91
N SER A 54 13.65 -2.96 -8.78
CA SER A 54 13.29 -4.38 -8.83
C SER A 54 12.46 -4.89 -7.63
N ASP A 55 11.22 -4.40 -7.52
CA ASP A 55 10.32 -4.81 -6.45
C ASP A 55 9.80 -6.22 -6.73
N GLU A 56 9.35 -6.91 -5.70
CA GLU A 56 8.88 -8.28 -5.84
C GLU A 56 7.42 -8.37 -6.28
N ASN A 57 6.70 -7.26 -6.16
CA ASN A 57 5.28 -7.21 -6.48
C ASN A 57 4.94 -5.94 -7.26
N VAL A 58 4.06 -6.07 -8.23
CA VAL A 58 3.45 -4.94 -8.91
C VAL A 58 2.30 -4.41 -8.05
N HIS A 59 2.24 -3.10 -7.83
CA HIS A 59 1.29 -2.49 -6.92
C HIS A 59 1.07 -1.01 -7.23
N SER A 60 0.06 -0.39 -6.64
CA SER A 60 -0.22 1.04 -6.79
C SER A 60 0.14 1.89 -5.57
N VAL A 61 0.01 1.34 -4.37
CA VAL A 61 0.44 1.99 -3.13
C VAL A 61 1.47 1.11 -2.44
N MET A 62 2.64 1.67 -2.14
CA MET A 62 3.68 0.99 -1.38
C MET A 62 3.89 1.64 -0.02
N ILE A 63 3.96 0.83 1.03
CA ILE A 63 4.25 1.26 2.39
C ILE A 63 5.35 0.37 2.94
N TYR A 64 6.51 0.94 3.25
CA TYR A 64 7.67 0.14 3.58
C TYR A 64 8.72 0.88 4.43
N GLN A 65 9.68 0.14 4.94
CA GLN A 65 10.90 0.68 5.56
C GLN A 65 12.12 0.19 4.77
N SER A 66 12.85 1.10 4.14
CA SER A 66 14.01 0.76 3.31
C SER A 66 15.25 0.35 4.08
N MET A 67 15.38 0.80 5.33
CA MET A 67 16.62 0.67 6.14
C MET A 67 17.83 1.43 5.55
N SER A 68 17.62 2.31 4.57
CA SER A 68 18.68 3.13 3.95
C SER A 68 19.16 4.28 4.84
N GLY A 69 18.35 4.68 5.82
CA GLY A 69 18.58 5.85 6.65
C GLY A 69 17.96 7.15 6.12
N ASP A 70 17.24 7.09 4.98
CA ASP A 70 16.56 8.25 4.41
C ASP A 70 15.28 8.60 5.17
N ALA A 71 14.73 7.64 5.89
CA ALA A 71 13.58 7.81 6.76
C ALA A 71 13.77 7.12 8.10
N ASP A 72 13.27 7.73 9.17
CA ASP A 72 13.29 7.15 10.50
C ASP A 72 12.46 5.85 10.53
N VAL A 73 12.94 4.87 11.29
CA VAL A 73 12.18 3.64 11.55
C VAL A 73 10.99 3.96 12.48
N GLY A 74 9.80 3.50 12.11
CA GLY A 74 8.61 3.68 12.92
C GLY A 74 7.33 3.43 12.14
N THR A 75 6.22 3.92 12.67
CA THR A 75 4.90 3.68 12.07
C THR A 75 4.68 4.56 10.85
N SER A 76 4.39 3.91 9.72
CA SER A 76 3.94 4.58 8.49
C SER A 76 2.43 4.81 8.56
N GLU A 77 1.93 5.95 8.07
CA GLU A 77 0.50 6.24 8.10
C GLU A 77 -0.03 6.58 6.71
N PHE A 78 -1.10 5.91 6.30
CA PHE A 78 -1.86 6.23 5.09
C PHE A 78 -3.31 6.48 5.43
N SER A 79 -3.82 7.65 5.07
CA SER A 79 -5.23 7.98 5.24
C SER A 79 -5.81 8.54 3.96
N MET A 80 -6.97 8.05 3.54
CA MET A 80 -7.68 8.58 2.38
C MET A 80 -9.18 8.68 2.65
N THR A 81 -9.74 9.85 2.38
CA THR A 81 -11.17 10.14 2.55
C THR A 81 -11.76 10.65 1.23
N GLY A 82 -12.75 9.95 0.73
CA GLY A 82 -13.38 10.24 -0.57
C GLY A 82 -12.41 10.11 -1.75
N GLY A 83 -12.93 10.34 -2.96
CA GLY A 83 -12.15 10.19 -4.19
C GLY A 83 -12.02 8.74 -4.65
N SER A 84 -10.99 8.44 -5.44
CA SER A 84 -10.79 7.12 -6.04
C SER A 84 -9.33 6.66 -5.93
N LEU A 85 -9.13 5.36 -5.77
CA LEU A 85 -7.83 4.70 -5.79
C LEU A 85 -7.87 3.54 -6.80
N THR A 86 -7.15 3.70 -7.91
CA THR A 86 -7.11 2.72 -9.00
C THR A 86 -5.73 2.10 -9.11
N SER A 87 -5.68 0.77 -9.05
CA SER A 87 -4.55 -0.02 -9.52
C SER A 87 -4.83 -0.48 -10.94
N ASN A 88 -4.00 -0.08 -11.90
CA ASN A 88 -4.11 -0.56 -13.28
C ASN A 88 -3.34 -1.85 -13.51
N ASN A 89 -2.42 -2.21 -12.62
CA ASN A 89 -1.72 -3.49 -12.60
C ASN A 89 -1.42 -3.90 -11.16
N GLY A 90 -1.57 -5.18 -10.87
CA GLY A 90 -1.18 -5.82 -9.63
C GLY A 90 -1.95 -5.35 -8.39
N ASP A 91 -1.34 -5.45 -7.24
CA ASP A 91 -1.99 -5.19 -5.95
C ASP A 91 -2.39 -3.71 -5.77
N VAL A 92 -3.50 -3.43 -5.09
CA VAL A 92 -3.86 -2.04 -4.77
C VAL A 92 -2.91 -1.48 -3.73
N ILE A 93 -2.64 -2.22 -2.64
CA ILE A 93 -1.74 -1.81 -1.56
C ILE A 93 -0.76 -2.95 -1.24
N TYR A 94 0.54 -2.62 -1.20
CA TYR A 94 1.60 -3.51 -0.73
C TYR A 94 2.27 -2.91 0.50
N VAL A 95 2.36 -3.70 1.58
CA VAL A 95 3.01 -3.30 2.83
C VAL A 95 4.09 -4.31 3.20
N THR A 96 5.32 -3.85 3.42
CA THR A 96 6.46 -4.70 3.76
C THR A 96 7.43 -4.02 4.73
N ASN A 97 8.04 -4.79 5.62
CA ASN A 97 9.10 -4.36 6.56
C ASN A 97 8.73 -3.13 7.41
N THR A 98 7.47 -2.94 7.80
CA THR A 98 7.05 -1.75 8.55
C THR A 98 5.86 -2.02 9.46
N LEU A 99 5.68 -1.15 10.46
CA LEU A 99 4.41 -0.93 11.16
C LEU A 99 3.60 0.08 10.34
N SER A 100 2.32 -0.20 10.07
CA SER A 100 1.50 0.71 9.27
C SER A 100 0.09 0.87 9.85
N ILE A 101 -0.39 2.12 9.86
CA ILE A 101 -1.78 2.46 10.13
C ILE A 101 -2.41 2.94 8.83
N ILE A 102 -3.44 2.23 8.36
CA ILE A 102 -4.14 2.55 7.11
C ILE A 102 -5.60 2.85 7.42
N LYS A 103 -6.10 3.98 6.94
CA LYS A 103 -7.49 4.42 7.13
C LYS A 103 -8.12 4.81 5.80
N LEU A 104 -9.21 4.15 5.43
CA LEU A 104 -9.97 4.47 4.22
C LEU A 104 -11.42 4.78 4.59
N SER A 105 -11.95 5.88 4.04
CA SER A 105 -13.33 6.30 4.25
C SER A 105 -13.96 6.81 2.95
N GLY A 106 -14.97 6.10 2.45
CA GLY A 106 -15.73 6.50 1.26
C GLY A 106 -14.90 6.63 -0.02
N VAL A 107 -13.84 5.83 -0.16
CA VAL A 107 -12.95 5.79 -1.34
C VAL A 107 -13.50 4.80 -2.35
N GLU A 108 -13.61 5.20 -3.63
CA GLU A 108 -13.87 4.27 -4.73
C GLU A 108 -12.59 3.52 -5.09
N ILE A 109 -12.55 2.20 -4.83
CA ILE A 109 -11.35 1.38 -5.05
C ILE A 109 -11.57 0.52 -6.30
N THR A 110 -10.60 0.53 -7.22
CA THR A 110 -10.61 -0.26 -8.45
C THR A 110 -9.30 -1.00 -8.63
N ASP A 111 -9.39 -2.32 -8.79
CA ASP A 111 -8.37 -3.17 -9.36
C ASP A 111 -8.75 -3.41 -10.82
N ALA A 112 -8.08 -2.72 -11.74
CA ALA A 112 -8.53 -2.62 -13.13
C ALA A 112 -8.15 -3.84 -13.98
N ASP A 113 -7.07 -4.56 -13.65
CA ASP A 113 -6.67 -5.80 -14.33
C ASP A 113 -7.33 -7.05 -13.69
N GLY A 114 -7.78 -6.95 -12.45
CA GLY A 114 -8.44 -8.02 -11.71
C GLY A 114 -7.52 -9.18 -11.29
N ASP A 115 -6.22 -9.04 -11.50
CA ASP A 115 -5.21 -10.06 -11.19
C ASP A 115 -4.52 -9.80 -9.84
N GLY A 116 -4.64 -8.57 -9.30
CA GLY A 116 -4.09 -8.17 -8.03
C GLY A 116 -4.97 -8.51 -6.82
N CYS A 117 -4.45 -8.25 -5.66
CA CYS A 117 -5.23 -8.27 -4.44
C CYS A 117 -5.47 -6.85 -3.92
N PHE A 118 -6.50 -6.67 -3.09
CA PHE A 118 -6.73 -5.38 -2.44
C PHE A 118 -5.55 -5.00 -1.56
N MET A 119 -5.00 -5.95 -0.80
CA MET A 119 -3.86 -5.67 0.08
C MET A 119 -2.95 -6.89 0.23
N ARG A 120 -1.65 -6.66 0.08
CA ARG A 120 -0.60 -7.63 0.40
C ARG A 120 0.19 -7.14 1.61
N VAL A 121 0.22 -7.94 2.67
CA VAL A 121 0.92 -7.67 3.93
C VAL A 121 1.96 -8.76 4.12
N CYS A 122 3.16 -8.55 3.61
CA CYS A 122 4.17 -9.61 3.51
C CYS A 122 5.57 -9.07 3.78
N GLY A 123 6.47 -9.98 4.19
CA GLY A 123 7.90 -9.74 4.06
C GLY A 123 8.35 -9.70 2.61
N ASN A 124 9.63 -9.47 2.41
CA ASN A 124 10.26 -9.42 1.10
C ASN A 124 11.56 -10.24 1.11
N SER A 125 12.18 -10.46 -0.05
CA SER A 125 13.40 -11.26 -0.19
C SER A 125 14.62 -10.67 0.51
N GLY A 126 14.56 -9.41 0.93
CA GLY A 126 15.71 -8.67 1.48
C GLY A 126 16.74 -8.27 0.42
N SER A 127 16.54 -8.60 -0.84
CA SER A 127 17.50 -8.33 -1.93
C SER A 127 17.77 -6.84 -2.11
N ARG A 128 16.81 -5.99 -1.74
CA ARG A 128 16.89 -4.54 -1.79
C ARG A 128 17.40 -3.88 -0.52
N GLY A 129 17.71 -4.67 0.51
CA GLY A 129 18.10 -4.15 1.81
C GLY A 129 16.92 -3.70 2.69
N TRP A 130 15.70 -4.08 2.34
CA TRP A 130 14.50 -3.79 3.14
C TRP A 130 14.32 -4.84 4.24
N GLY A 131 15.20 -4.77 5.25
CA GLY A 131 15.28 -5.76 6.31
C GLY A 131 15.87 -7.09 5.86
N SER A 132 15.82 -8.08 6.73
CA SER A 132 16.31 -9.43 6.45
C SER A 132 15.16 -10.36 6.11
N ALA A 133 15.26 -11.12 5.03
CA ALA A 133 14.26 -12.11 4.65
C ALA A 133 13.89 -13.02 5.83
N GLY A 134 12.61 -13.28 6.00
CA GLY A 134 12.07 -14.05 7.13
C GLY A 134 11.90 -13.25 8.45
N SER A 135 12.34 -11.99 8.49
CA SER A 135 12.20 -11.11 9.66
C SER A 135 11.70 -9.70 9.30
N ASN A 136 11.39 -9.46 8.04
CA ASN A 136 10.98 -8.18 7.47
C ASN A 136 9.48 -8.17 7.11
N GLY A 137 8.67 -8.84 7.90
CA GLY A 137 7.22 -8.79 7.79
C GLY A 137 6.65 -7.42 8.10
N ALA A 138 5.40 -7.21 7.74
CA ALA A 138 4.64 -6.01 8.03
C ALA A 138 3.64 -6.23 9.16
N GLN A 139 3.33 -5.18 9.90
CA GLN A 139 2.26 -5.17 10.90
C GLN A 139 1.29 -4.05 10.53
N VAL A 140 0.06 -4.40 10.19
CA VAL A 140 -0.92 -3.44 9.66
C VAL A 140 -2.12 -3.35 10.58
N GLU A 141 -2.45 -2.11 10.99
CA GLU A 141 -3.74 -1.74 11.55
C GLU A 141 -4.56 -1.07 10.44
N PHE A 142 -5.59 -1.75 9.94
CA PHE A 142 -6.44 -1.27 8.86
C PHE A 142 -7.83 -0.92 9.36
N THR A 143 -8.27 0.29 9.11
CA THR A 143 -9.64 0.75 9.41
C THR A 143 -10.36 1.16 8.13
N ALA A 144 -11.52 0.54 7.90
CA ALA A 144 -12.48 0.92 6.88
C ALA A 144 -13.69 1.57 7.54
N ASP A 145 -14.02 2.80 7.15
CA ASP A 145 -15.10 3.59 7.71
C ASP A 145 -16.09 4.01 6.61
N GLY A 146 -17.30 3.42 6.59
CA GLY A 146 -18.25 3.62 5.50
C GLY A 146 -17.68 3.23 4.14
N GLN A 147 -16.86 2.17 4.10
CA GLN A 147 -16.01 1.80 2.98
C GLN A 147 -16.39 0.44 2.41
N ASN A 148 -16.58 0.35 1.09
CA ASN A 148 -16.68 -0.93 0.40
C ASN A 148 -15.31 -1.35 -0.12
N ILE A 149 -14.94 -2.60 0.14
CA ILE A 149 -13.69 -3.21 -0.29
C ILE A 149 -14.01 -4.50 -1.04
N SER A 150 -13.46 -4.65 -2.22
CA SER A 150 -13.51 -5.88 -3.01
C SER A 150 -12.10 -6.31 -3.38
N GLY A 151 -11.82 -7.59 -3.29
CA GLY A 151 -10.53 -8.19 -3.59
C GLY A 151 -9.94 -8.96 -2.41
N ASP A 152 -9.01 -9.83 -2.69
CA ASP A 152 -8.37 -10.67 -1.69
C ASP A 152 -7.37 -9.88 -0.83
N ILE A 153 -7.11 -10.34 0.38
CA ILE A 153 -6.02 -9.87 1.23
C ILE A 153 -5.08 -11.05 1.48
N ILE A 154 -3.79 -10.82 1.25
CA ILE A 154 -2.75 -11.81 1.48
C ILE A 154 -1.88 -11.36 2.65
N VAL A 155 -1.73 -12.22 3.65
CA VAL A 155 -0.86 -11.98 4.81
C VAL A 155 0.11 -13.16 4.90
N ASP A 156 1.41 -12.92 4.99
CA ASP A 156 2.36 -14.02 5.16
C ASP A 156 2.53 -14.44 6.64
N SER A 157 3.33 -15.50 6.87
CA SER A 157 3.47 -16.08 8.20
C SER A 157 4.31 -15.22 9.17
N ILE A 158 4.98 -14.19 8.68
CA ILE A 158 5.80 -13.27 9.50
C ILE A 158 5.17 -11.88 9.65
N SER A 159 3.97 -11.70 9.12
CA SER A 159 3.23 -10.43 9.14
C SER A 159 1.94 -10.54 9.94
N THR A 160 1.35 -9.41 10.28
CA THR A 160 0.06 -9.33 10.99
C THR A 160 -0.85 -8.29 10.38
N LEU A 161 -2.16 -8.57 10.42
CA LEU A 161 -3.21 -7.64 10.02
C LEU A 161 -4.28 -7.58 11.14
N ASP A 162 -4.51 -6.40 11.66
CA ASP A 162 -5.67 -6.06 12.48
C ASP A 162 -6.63 -5.22 11.63
N MET A 163 -7.82 -5.76 11.34
CA MET A 163 -8.80 -5.14 10.43
C MET A 163 -10.07 -4.76 11.17
N THR A 164 -10.40 -3.48 11.13
CA THR A 164 -11.63 -2.92 11.74
C THR A 164 -12.54 -2.35 10.65
N LEU A 165 -13.79 -2.80 10.62
CA LEU A 165 -14.84 -2.30 9.73
C LEU A 165 -15.88 -1.54 10.54
N THR A 166 -16.15 -0.28 10.21
CA THR A 166 -17.09 0.59 10.91
C THR A 166 -18.10 1.22 9.94
N ASN A 167 -19.18 1.77 10.49
CA ASN A 167 -20.17 2.58 9.78
C ASN A 167 -20.72 1.93 8.50
N GLY A 168 -21.01 0.62 8.55
CA GLY A 168 -21.58 -0.12 7.42
C GLY A 168 -20.59 -0.49 6.33
N SER A 169 -19.30 -0.45 6.63
CA SER A 169 -18.26 -0.94 5.72
C SER A 169 -18.49 -2.41 5.35
N CYS A 170 -18.16 -2.77 4.12
CA CYS A 170 -18.29 -4.11 3.59
C CYS A 170 -16.95 -4.59 2.99
N PHE A 171 -16.59 -5.82 3.30
CA PHE A 171 -15.46 -6.53 2.68
C PHE A 171 -15.96 -7.73 1.90
N THR A 172 -15.57 -7.84 0.63
CA THR A 172 -15.88 -8.96 -0.26
C THR A 172 -14.58 -9.51 -0.84
N GLY A 173 -14.15 -10.66 -0.37
CA GLY A 173 -12.90 -11.30 -0.78
C GLY A 173 -12.49 -12.36 0.23
N ARG A 174 -11.28 -12.85 0.12
CA ARG A 174 -10.68 -13.79 1.06
C ARG A 174 -9.50 -13.13 1.78
N ILE A 175 -9.31 -13.50 3.03
CA ILE A 175 -8.06 -13.23 3.74
C ILE A 175 -7.33 -14.57 3.79
N SER A 176 -6.18 -14.63 3.15
CA SER A 176 -5.39 -15.86 3.04
C SER A 176 -3.98 -15.68 3.62
N ILE A 177 -3.44 -16.78 4.16
CA ILE A 177 -2.04 -16.80 4.61
C ILE A 177 -1.20 -17.33 3.44
N ALA A 178 -0.27 -16.49 2.95
CA ALA A 178 0.73 -16.93 1.99
C ALA A 178 1.77 -17.83 2.68
N ALA A 179 2.18 -18.92 2.02
CA ALA A 179 3.38 -19.63 2.40
C ALA A 179 4.61 -18.79 2.01
N ASN A 180 5.57 -18.67 2.91
CA ASN A 180 6.87 -18.08 2.61
C ASN A 180 7.73 -19.06 1.82
#